data_94980bc934036c437528a7295dfd5125
#
_entry.id   94980bc934036c437528a7295dfd5125
#
_cell.length_a   1.000
_cell.length_b   1.000
_cell.length_c   1.000
_cell.angle_alpha   90.00
_cell.angle_beta   90.00
_cell.angle_gamma   90.00
#
_symmetry.space_group_name_H-M   'P 1'
#
loop_
_entity.id
_entity.type
_entity.pdbx_description
1 polymer ?
#
loop_
_entity_poly.entity_id
_entity_poly.type
_entity_poly.pdbx_seq_one_letter_code
_entity_poly.pdbx_strand_id
1 'polypeptide(L)'
;MKKMTLISMALILLTGLTSFAGTNTQTIENLKAAFKGETTASAKYAAFAEQARKEGLTQIATMFEATSRAEQIHAANHQTVLEKLGQKAEPVKPGFAVKSTKENLEDAIKGESYEMTTMYPGFIATAKTEEVAPAAKSFRWAMDTEKKHQVMYQNALNALNSKKTDTLSKVYWVCPKCGNTYDSAKPEASCAFCSTKREKYIKFGK
;
A
#
# COMPACT_ATOMS: atom_id res chain seq x y z
N MET A 1 17.24 -17.22 82.19
CA MET A 1 16.34 -17.64 81.15
C MET A 1 16.46 -16.60 80.04
N LYS A 2 17.26 -16.90 78.99
CA LYS A 2 17.46 -15.96 77.80
C LYS A 2 16.47 -16.33 76.75
N LYS A 3 15.61 -15.37 76.34
CA LYS A 3 14.68 -15.50 75.20
C LYS A 3 15.45 -15.24 73.92
N MET A 4 15.54 -16.23 73.07
CA MET A 4 16.06 -16.14 71.70
C MET A 4 14.95 -15.75 70.80
N THR A 5 15.05 -14.58 70.21
CA THR A 5 14.09 -14.07 69.16
C THR A 5 14.61 -14.52 67.81
N LEU A 6 13.87 -15.39 67.13
CA LEU A 6 14.11 -15.76 65.72
C LEU A 6 13.59 -14.63 64.82
N ILE A 7 14.51 -14.02 64.09
CA ILE A 7 14.16 -13.08 62.99
C ILE A 7 14.05 -13.91 61.71
N SER A 8 12.84 -14.11 61.22
CA SER A 8 12.57 -14.69 59.90
C SER A 8 12.85 -13.65 58.83
N MET A 9 13.92 -13.87 58.09
CA MET A 9 14.26 -13.06 56.91
C MET A 9 13.48 -13.63 55.71
N ALA A 10 12.38 -12.96 55.31
CA ALA A 10 11.65 -13.30 54.12
C ALA A 10 12.43 -12.81 52.88
N LEU A 11 12.98 -13.75 52.11
CA LEU A 11 13.62 -13.48 50.82
C LEU A 11 12.53 -13.26 49.74
N ILE A 12 12.27 -12.00 49.42
CA ILE A 12 11.37 -11.65 48.30
C ILE A 12 12.17 -11.87 47.04
N LEU A 13 11.92 -12.98 46.32
CA LEU A 13 12.35 -13.16 44.93
C LEU A 13 11.53 -12.21 44.06
N LEU A 14 12.11 -11.09 43.70
CA LEU A 14 11.60 -10.24 42.59
C LEU A 14 11.94 -10.95 41.28
N THR A 15 11.04 -11.80 40.77
CA THR A 15 11.11 -12.26 39.39
C THR A 15 10.74 -11.09 38.48
N GLY A 16 11.77 -10.40 38.01
CA GLY A 16 11.61 -9.42 36.95
C GLY A 16 11.06 -10.13 35.72
N LEU A 17 9.76 -9.97 35.41
CA LEU A 17 9.24 -10.20 34.06
C LEU A 17 9.88 -9.15 33.16
N THR A 18 11.01 -9.51 32.53
CA THR A 18 11.45 -8.80 31.35
C THR A 18 10.47 -9.14 30.27
N SER A 19 9.46 -8.27 30.07
CA SER A 19 8.65 -8.24 28.86
C SER A 19 9.63 -8.01 27.71
N PHE A 20 9.97 -9.06 26.98
CA PHE A 20 10.53 -8.95 25.64
C PHE A 20 9.39 -8.43 24.75
N ALA A 21 9.09 -7.14 24.86
CA ALA A 21 8.44 -6.43 23.76
C ALA A 21 9.45 -6.48 22.63
N GLY A 22 9.27 -7.40 21.68
CA GLY A 22 10.06 -7.45 20.47
C GLY A 22 10.05 -6.04 19.87
N THR A 23 11.25 -5.49 19.60
CA THR A 23 11.35 -4.16 19.02
C THR A 23 10.83 -4.24 17.59
N ASN A 24 9.63 -3.75 17.31
CA ASN A 24 9.03 -3.67 15.98
C ASN A 24 9.69 -2.59 15.10
N THR A 25 10.97 -2.35 15.33
CA THR A 25 11.75 -1.25 14.76
C THR A 25 11.84 -1.35 13.24
N GLN A 26 12.11 -2.54 12.71
CA GLN A 26 12.24 -2.70 11.27
C GLN A 26 10.87 -2.61 10.55
N THR A 27 9.81 -3.10 11.16
CA THR A 27 8.44 -2.92 10.64
C THR A 27 8.05 -1.44 10.59
N ILE A 28 8.43 -0.66 11.59
CA ILE A 28 8.21 0.80 11.61
C ILE A 28 8.94 1.47 10.44
N GLU A 29 10.21 1.14 10.22
CA GLU A 29 10.98 1.70 9.10
C GLU A 29 10.39 1.26 7.74
N ASN A 30 9.96 0.02 7.62
CA ASN A 30 9.27 -0.48 6.43
C ASN A 30 7.94 0.24 6.17
N LEU A 31 7.16 0.54 7.21
CA LEU A 31 5.92 1.33 7.10
C LEU A 31 6.19 2.76 6.65
N LYS A 32 7.25 3.41 7.17
CA LYS A 32 7.68 4.75 6.73
C LYS A 32 8.11 4.74 5.27
N ALA A 33 8.88 3.73 4.86
CA ALA A 33 9.31 3.57 3.48
C ALA A 33 8.12 3.34 2.54
N ALA A 34 7.19 2.46 2.90
CA ALA A 34 5.96 2.22 2.15
C ALA A 34 5.11 3.49 2.05
N PHE A 35 4.84 4.17 3.17
CA PHE A 35 4.10 5.44 3.17
C PHE A 35 4.70 6.46 2.21
N LYS A 36 6.03 6.62 2.21
CA LYS A 36 6.75 7.52 1.31
C LYS A 36 6.61 7.08 -0.15
N GLY A 37 6.77 5.78 -0.42
CA GLY A 37 6.62 5.20 -1.76
C GLY A 37 5.24 5.46 -2.32
N GLU A 38 4.19 5.06 -1.60
CA GLU A 38 2.79 5.21 -2.02
C GLU A 38 2.35 6.67 -2.18
N THR A 39 2.81 7.56 -1.28
CA THR A 39 2.55 9.01 -1.42
C THR A 39 3.18 9.55 -2.68
N THR A 40 4.39 9.09 -3.02
CA THR A 40 5.08 9.50 -4.26
C THR A 40 4.41 8.89 -5.49
N ALA A 41 4.03 7.61 -5.45
CA ALA A 41 3.33 6.93 -6.54
C ALA A 41 1.96 7.57 -6.82
N SER A 42 1.19 7.91 -5.79
CA SER A 42 -0.07 8.63 -5.93
C SER A 42 0.11 9.95 -6.70
N ALA A 43 1.05 10.79 -6.30
CA ALA A 43 1.33 12.05 -6.98
C ALA A 43 1.84 11.84 -8.42
N LYS A 44 2.71 10.84 -8.61
CA LYS A 44 3.28 10.45 -9.90
C LYS A 44 2.18 10.01 -10.88
N TYR A 45 1.29 9.13 -10.47
CA TYR A 45 0.22 8.62 -11.33
C TYR A 45 -0.85 9.69 -11.62
N ALA A 46 -1.11 10.61 -10.69
CA ALA A 46 -1.94 11.78 -10.98
C ALA A 46 -1.33 12.64 -12.12
N ALA A 47 -0.02 12.89 -12.07
CA ALA A 47 0.67 13.64 -13.12
C ALA A 47 0.74 12.85 -14.46
N PHE A 48 0.86 11.53 -14.42
CA PHE A 48 0.82 10.66 -15.60
C PHE A 48 -0.57 10.65 -16.23
N ALA A 49 -1.64 10.72 -15.43
CA ALA A 49 -3.00 10.88 -15.93
C ALA A 49 -3.16 12.19 -16.72
N GLU A 50 -2.65 13.29 -16.19
CA GLU A 50 -2.66 14.59 -16.89
C GLU A 50 -1.89 14.54 -18.21
N GLN A 51 -0.73 13.87 -18.24
CA GLN A 51 0.04 13.70 -19.48
C GLN A 51 -0.72 12.86 -20.50
N ALA A 52 -1.32 11.74 -20.07
CA ALA A 52 -2.13 10.90 -20.95
C ALA A 52 -3.32 11.66 -21.55
N ARG A 53 -3.97 12.56 -20.78
CA ARG A 53 -5.03 13.43 -21.30
C ARG A 53 -4.51 14.39 -22.37
N LYS A 54 -3.36 15.02 -22.16
CA LYS A 54 -2.73 15.92 -23.15
C LYS A 54 -2.43 15.19 -24.46
N GLU A 55 -2.12 13.90 -24.38
CA GLU A 55 -1.88 13.03 -25.54
C GLU A 55 -3.17 12.43 -26.13
N GLY A 56 -4.36 12.77 -25.61
CA GLY A 56 -5.65 12.26 -26.10
C GLY A 56 -5.96 10.81 -25.67
N LEU A 57 -5.21 10.24 -24.73
CA LEU A 57 -5.29 8.84 -24.28
C LEU A 57 -6.21 8.70 -23.07
N THR A 58 -7.50 9.01 -23.26
CA THR A 58 -8.50 9.14 -22.18
C THR A 58 -8.61 7.90 -21.29
N GLN A 59 -8.62 6.69 -21.86
CA GLN A 59 -8.74 5.45 -21.07
C GLN A 59 -7.49 5.22 -20.19
N ILE A 60 -6.30 5.52 -20.70
CA ILE A 60 -5.05 5.45 -19.94
C ILE A 60 -5.04 6.51 -18.83
N ALA A 61 -5.53 7.71 -19.12
CA ALA A 61 -5.67 8.75 -18.11
C ALA A 61 -6.60 8.32 -16.97
N THR A 62 -7.78 7.76 -17.31
CA THR A 62 -8.73 7.25 -16.30
C THR A 62 -8.13 6.11 -15.45
N MET A 63 -7.35 5.22 -16.07
CA MET A 63 -6.62 4.18 -15.36
C MET A 63 -5.63 4.78 -14.35
N PHE A 64 -4.79 5.71 -14.76
CA PHE A 64 -3.84 6.37 -13.86
C PHE A 64 -4.52 7.16 -12.74
N GLU A 65 -5.68 7.75 -12.95
CA GLU A 65 -6.47 8.38 -11.89
C GLU A 65 -6.94 7.38 -10.85
N ALA A 66 -7.45 6.24 -11.30
CA ALA A 66 -7.91 5.20 -10.41
C ALA A 66 -6.75 4.62 -9.57
N THR A 67 -5.61 4.33 -10.19
CA THR A 67 -4.43 3.82 -9.50
C THR A 67 -3.83 4.89 -8.57
N SER A 68 -3.73 6.16 -8.99
CA SER A 68 -3.33 7.25 -8.09
C SER A 68 -4.17 7.27 -6.80
N ARG A 69 -5.49 7.05 -6.92
CA ARG A 69 -6.37 6.98 -5.74
C ARG A 69 -6.12 5.74 -4.90
N ALA A 70 -5.79 4.61 -5.52
CA ALA A 70 -5.45 3.38 -4.80
C ALA A 70 -4.19 3.58 -3.95
N GLU A 71 -3.12 4.17 -4.51
CA GLU A 71 -1.89 4.46 -3.77
C GLU A 71 -2.11 5.45 -2.62
N GLN A 72 -3.00 6.43 -2.80
CA GLN A 72 -3.37 7.32 -1.69
C GLN A 72 -4.01 6.54 -0.53
N ILE A 73 -4.81 5.52 -0.83
CA ILE A 73 -5.44 4.66 0.17
C ILE A 73 -4.39 3.75 0.84
N HIS A 74 -3.42 3.22 0.08
CA HIS A 74 -2.31 2.45 0.62
C HIS A 74 -1.47 3.30 1.57
N ALA A 75 -1.07 4.50 1.17
CA ALA A 75 -0.36 5.45 2.04
C ALA A 75 -1.13 5.71 3.35
N ALA A 76 -2.43 6.01 3.26
CA ALA A 76 -3.26 6.25 4.44
C ALA A 76 -3.36 5.02 5.37
N ASN A 77 -3.40 3.80 4.79
CA ASN A 77 -3.39 2.57 5.58
C ASN A 77 -2.06 2.38 6.31
N HIS A 78 -0.92 2.62 5.66
CA HIS A 78 0.40 2.55 6.29
C HIS A 78 0.55 3.60 7.40
N GLN A 79 0.11 4.84 7.14
CA GLN A 79 0.08 5.91 8.14
C GLN A 79 -0.76 5.52 9.36
N THR A 80 -1.95 4.96 9.15
CA THR A 80 -2.82 4.51 10.25
C THR A 80 -2.14 3.46 11.14
N VAL A 81 -1.35 2.57 10.53
CA VAL A 81 -0.60 1.57 11.32
C VAL A 81 0.55 2.23 12.08
N LEU A 82 1.30 3.16 11.47
CA LEU A 82 2.34 3.95 12.15
C LEU A 82 1.78 4.66 13.38
N GLU A 83 0.65 5.34 13.23
CA GLU A 83 -0.02 6.06 14.34
C GLU A 83 -0.40 5.12 15.50
N LYS A 84 -0.91 3.92 15.21
CA LYS A 84 -1.20 2.88 16.21
C LYS A 84 0.05 2.37 16.94
N LEU A 85 1.20 2.46 16.30
CA LEU A 85 2.51 2.13 16.89
C LEU A 85 3.15 3.33 17.60
N GLY A 86 2.43 4.43 17.77
CA GLY A 86 2.92 5.66 18.41
C GLY A 86 3.92 6.46 17.56
N GLN A 87 3.95 6.20 16.25
CA GLN A 87 4.84 6.87 15.30
C GLN A 87 4.07 7.86 14.43
N LYS A 88 4.79 8.85 13.92
CA LYS A 88 4.26 9.80 12.91
C LYS A 88 4.89 9.50 11.56
N ALA A 89 4.09 9.63 10.51
CA ALA A 89 4.61 9.69 9.16
C ALA A 89 5.11 11.12 8.87
N GLU A 90 6.33 11.23 8.37
CA GLU A 90 6.89 12.53 7.99
C GLU A 90 6.27 13.02 6.68
N PRO A 91 6.11 14.34 6.50
CA PRO A 91 5.65 14.91 5.23
C PRO A 91 6.54 14.46 4.07
N VAL A 92 5.94 14.01 2.98
CA VAL A 92 6.64 13.57 1.79
C VAL A 92 6.63 14.69 0.75
N LYS A 93 7.80 15.02 0.22
CA LYS A 93 7.95 15.82 -1.00
C LYS A 93 8.17 14.85 -2.17
N PRO A 94 7.16 14.58 -3.00
CA PRO A 94 7.30 13.65 -4.13
C PRO A 94 8.35 14.15 -5.13
N GLY A 95 9.21 13.24 -5.61
CA GLY A 95 10.20 13.52 -6.64
C GLY A 95 10.11 12.49 -7.75
N PHE A 96 9.70 12.90 -8.95
CA PHE A 96 9.56 12.06 -10.14
C PHE A 96 9.63 12.92 -11.42
N ALA A 97 9.84 12.28 -12.56
CA ALA A 97 9.77 12.91 -13.86
C ALA A 97 8.48 12.48 -14.59
N VAL A 98 7.89 13.39 -15.34
CA VAL A 98 6.78 13.12 -16.27
C VAL A 98 7.34 13.16 -17.68
N LYS A 99 7.12 12.09 -18.45
CA LYS A 99 7.57 11.91 -19.83
C LYS A 99 6.38 11.64 -20.75
N SER A 100 6.60 11.02 -21.92
CA SER A 100 5.51 10.51 -22.74
C SER A 100 4.69 9.46 -22.01
N THR A 101 3.42 9.29 -22.36
CA THR A 101 2.55 8.27 -21.75
C THR A 101 3.15 6.87 -21.87
N LYS A 102 3.82 6.56 -22.98
CA LYS A 102 4.52 5.28 -23.16
C LYS A 102 5.61 5.07 -22.09
N GLU A 103 6.51 6.04 -21.95
CA GLU A 103 7.61 5.98 -20.97
C GLU A 103 7.08 5.97 -19.52
N ASN A 104 5.99 6.69 -19.26
CA ASN A 104 5.32 6.70 -17.96
C ASN A 104 4.70 5.34 -17.61
N LEU A 105 4.12 4.63 -18.59
CA LEU A 105 3.65 3.25 -18.42
C LEU A 105 4.81 2.29 -18.13
N GLU A 106 5.92 2.41 -18.86
CA GLU A 106 7.12 1.60 -18.64
C GLU A 106 7.71 1.82 -17.23
N ASP A 107 7.73 3.07 -16.76
CA ASP A 107 8.15 3.41 -15.40
C ASP A 107 7.19 2.83 -14.34
N ALA A 108 5.89 2.94 -14.56
CA ALA A 108 4.87 2.39 -13.67
C ALA A 108 5.00 0.86 -13.57
N ILE A 109 5.09 0.14 -14.70
CA ILE A 109 5.28 -1.33 -14.73
C ILE A 109 6.51 -1.74 -13.91
N LYS A 110 7.62 -1.01 -14.04
CA LYS A 110 8.86 -1.29 -13.30
C LYS A 110 8.67 -1.09 -11.80
N GLY A 111 7.97 -0.01 -11.40
CA GLY A 111 7.66 0.28 -10.01
C GLY A 111 6.84 -0.83 -9.36
N GLU A 112 5.67 -1.14 -9.94
CA GLU A 112 4.79 -2.19 -9.43
C GLU A 112 5.47 -3.56 -9.39
N SER A 113 6.29 -3.88 -10.41
CA SER A 113 7.04 -5.12 -10.43
C SER A 113 8.01 -5.23 -9.25
N TYR A 114 8.74 -4.16 -8.92
CA TYR A 114 9.61 -4.11 -7.76
C TYR A 114 8.81 -4.26 -6.44
N GLU A 115 7.70 -3.56 -6.31
CA GLU A 115 6.88 -3.58 -5.11
C GLU A 115 6.31 -4.97 -4.84
N MET A 116 5.73 -5.61 -5.85
CA MET A 116 5.10 -6.92 -5.69
C MET A 116 6.10 -8.09 -5.56
N THR A 117 7.32 -7.97 -6.11
CA THR A 117 8.29 -9.08 -6.11
C THR A 117 9.37 -8.98 -5.04
N THR A 118 9.68 -7.77 -4.59
CA THR A 118 10.83 -7.50 -3.72
C THR A 118 10.43 -6.76 -2.45
N MET A 119 9.86 -5.58 -2.56
CA MET A 119 9.62 -4.69 -1.44
C MET A 119 8.58 -5.26 -0.46
N TYR A 120 7.35 -5.47 -0.90
CA TYR A 120 6.28 -5.94 -0.03
C TYR A 120 6.47 -7.37 0.50
N PRO A 121 6.99 -8.36 -0.27
CA PRO A 121 7.31 -9.66 0.29
C PRO A 121 8.27 -9.58 1.49
N GLY A 122 9.32 -8.75 1.39
CA GLY A 122 10.26 -8.51 2.49
C GLY A 122 9.60 -7.83 3.69
N PHE A 123 8.79 -6.78 3.45
CA PHE A 123 8.09 -6.06 4.50
C PHE A 123 7.08 -6.94 5.25
N ILE A 124 6.35 -7.79 4.53
CA ILE A 124 5.40 -8.74 5.11
C ILE A 124 6.13 -9.79 5.97
N ALA A 125 7.27 -10.29 5.50
CA ALA A 125 8.08 -11.24 6.28
C ALA A 125 8.55 -10.63 7.59
N THR A 126 9.12 -9.42 7.54
CA THR A 126 9.56 -8.66 8.72
C THR A 126 8.40 -8.43 9.69
N ALA A 127 7.26 -7.93 9.20
CA ALA A 127 6.10 -7.64 10.04
C ALA A 127 5.53 -8.89 10.73
N LYS A 128 5.65 -10.06 10.10
CA LYS A 128 5.29 -11.34 10.73
C LYS A 128 6.29 -11.75 11.80
N THR A 129 7.59 -11.61 11.56
CA THR A 129 8.65 -11.93 12.52
C THR A 129 8.57 -11.03 13.76
N GLU A 130 8.23 -9.76 13.59
CA GLU A 130 8.04 -8.79 14.67
C GLU A 130 6.60 -8.80 15.24
N GLU A 131 5.75 -9.75 14.81
CA GLU A 131 4.38 -9.96 15.28
C GLU A 131 3.46 -8.73 15.11
N VAL A 132 3.73 -7.87 14.12
CA VAL A 132 2.93 -6.68 13.80
C VAL A 132 1.87 -7.01 12.75
N ALA A 133 0.85 -7.78 13.14
CA ALA A 133 -0.21 -8.24 12.24
C ALA A 133 -0.92 -7.11 11.46
N PRO A 134 -1.20 -5.90 12.03
CA PRO A 134 -1.77 -4.80 11.27
C PRO A 134 -0.88 -4.32 10.12
N ALA A 135 0.46 -4.30 10.29
CA ALA A 135 1.41 -3.93 9.25
C ALA A 135 1.44 -4.98 8.14
N ALA A 136 1.57 -6.26 8.51
CA ALA A 136 1.54 -7.36 7.55
C ALA A 136 0.26 -7.35 6.70
N LYS A 137 -0.90 -6.98 7.29
CA LYS A 137 -2.17 -6.84 6.59
C LYS A 137 -2.16 -5.66 5.62
N SER A 138 -1.65 -4.50 6.06
CA SER A 138 -1.58 -3.29 5.24
C SER A 138 -0.68 -3.51 4.01
N PHE A 139 0.52 -4.07 4.21
CA PHE A 139 1.43 -4.44 3.14
C PHE A 139 0.85 -5.48 2.17
N ARG A 140 0.08 -6.46 2.67
CA ARG A 140 -0.56 -7.46 1.81
C ARG A 140 -1.62 -6.83 0.92
N TRP A 141 -2.44 -5.92 1.43
CA TRP A 141 -3.45 -5.23 0.63
C TRP A 141 -2.83 -4.43 -0.50
N ALA A 142 -1.75 -3.69 -0.22
CA ALA A 142 -0.99 -2.99 -1.24
C ALA A 142 -0.42 -4.00 -2.26
N MET A 143 0.42 -4.95 -1.83
CA MET A 143 1.06 -5.94 -2.70
C MET A 143 0.08 -6.64 -3.65
N ASP A 144 -1.10 -7.05 -3.14
CA ASP A 144 -2.10 -7.76 -3.97
C ASP A 144 -2.81 -6.81 -4.95
N THR A 145 -2.81 -5.50 -4.67
CA THR A 145 -3.30 -4.47 -5.60
C THR A 145 -2.24 -4.18 -6.68
N GLU A 146 -0.95 -4.05 -6.32
CA GLU A 146 0.13 -3.75 -7.27
C GLU A 146 0.29 -4.84 -8.34
N LYS A 147 -0.01 -6.10 -8.00
CA LYS A 147 -0.10 -7.18 -9.01
C LYS A 147 -1.14 -6.87 -10.09
N LYS A 148 -2.26 -6.23 -9.73
CA LYS A 148 -3.30 -5.84 -10.69
C LYS A 148 -2.89 -4.59 -11.46
N HIS A 149 -2.32 -3.60 -10.79
CA HIS A 149 -1.83 -2.38 -11.43
C HIS A 149 -0.78 -2.71 -12.50
N GLN A 150 0.18 -3.59 -12.19
CA GLN A 150 1.19 -4.03 -13.14
C GLN A 150 0.56 -4.63 -14.41
N VAL A 151 -0.46 -5.50 -14.26
CA VAL A 151 -1.18 -6.10 -15.40
C VAL A 151 -1.95 -5.03 -16.18
N MET A 152 -2.62 -4.10 -15.50
CA MET A 152 -3.35 -3.00 -16.13
C MET A 152 -2.41 -2.12 -16.97
N TYR A 153 -1.25 -1.75 -16.42
CA TYR A 153 -0.24 -0.95 -17.14
C TYR A 153 0.37 -1.70 -18.32
N GLN A 154 0.64 -2.99 -18.16
CA GLN A 154 1.14 -3.82 -19.26
C GLN A 154 0.12 -3.91 -20.40
N ASN A 155 -1.17 -4.10 -20.09
CA ASN A 155 -2.24 -4.12 -21.07
C ASN A 155 -2.38 -2.75 -21.77
N ALA A 156 -2.27 -1.66 -21.02
CA ALA A 156 -2.31 -0.30 -21.57
C ALA A 156 -1.12 -0.02 -22.49
N LEU A 157 0.08 -0.44 -22.13
CA LEU A 157 1.27 -0.32 -22.98
C LEU A 157 1.14 -1.13 -24.27
N ASN A 158 0.64 -2.35 -24.19
CA ASN A 158 0.38 -3.20 -25.35
C ASN A 158 -0.67 -2.59 -26.29
N ALA A 159 -1.77 -2.06 -25.72
CA ALA A 159 -2.83 -1.39 -26.46
C ALA A 159 -2.32 -0.10 -27.15
N LEU A 160 -1.48 0.68 -26.44
CA LEU A 160 -0.87 1.89 -26.99
C LEU A 160 0.05 1.56 -28.18
N ASN A 161 0.93 0.58 -28.03
CA ASN A 161 1.85 0.13 -29.08
C ASN A 161 1.10 -0.41 -30.33
N SER A 162 -0.07 -1.02 -30.09
CA SER A 162 -0.93 -1.57 -31.16
C SER A 162 -1.95 -0.56 -31.71
N LYS A 163 -1.96 0.68 -31.22
CA LYS A 163 -2.96 1.72 -31.55
C LYS A 163 -4.41 1.27 -31.30
N LYS A 164 -4.64 0.50 -30.24
CA LYS A 164 -5.94 -0.07 -29.84
C LYS A 164 -6.34 0.37 -28.43
N THR A 165 -6.05 1.61 -28.05
CA THR A 165 -6.35 2.13 -26.70
C THR A 165 -7.86 2.23 -26.41
N ASP A 166 -8.70 2.23 -27.44
CA ASP A 166 -10.15 2.18 -27.35
C ASP A 166 -10.68 0.85 -26.80
N THR A 167 -9.88 -0.21 -26.80
CA THR A 167 -10.21 -1.52 -26.22
C THR A 167 -10.00 -1.59 -24.70
N LEU A 168 -9.31 -0.61 -24.13
CA LEU A 168 -9.10 -0.54 -22.68
C LEU A 168 -10.39 -0.21 -21.94
N SER A 169 -10.46 -0.58 -20.66
CA SER A 169 -11.60 -0.25 -19.83
C SER A 169 -11.86 1.25 -19.80
N LYS A 170 -13.15 1.63 -19.89
CA LYS A 170 -13.62 3.02 -19.74
C LYS A 170 -13.96 3.34 -18.30
N VAL A 171 -14.03 2.32 -17.44
CA VAL A 171 -14.49 2.45 -16.06
C VAL A 171 -13.57 1.64 -15.15
N TYR A 172 -13.13 2.29 -14.09
CA TYR A 172 -12.36 1.68 -13.01
C TYR A 172 -13.06 1.92 -11.68
N TRP A 173 -12.84 1.03 -10.74
CA TRP A 173 -13.37 1.16 -9.39
C TRP A 173 -12.27 0.89 -8.37
N VAL A 174 -12.28 1.65 -7.29
CA VAL A 174 -11.30 1.53 -6.21
C VAL A 174 -12.02 1.29 -4.89
N CYS A 175 -11.64 0.25 -4.18
CA CYS A 175 -12.13 -0.01 -2.84
C CYS A 175 -11.59 1.04 -1.85
N PRO A 176 -12.45 1.85 -1.19
CA PRO A 176 -11.99 2.95 -0.33
C PRO A 176 -11.27 2.48 0.94
N LYS A 177 -11.32 1.19 1.25
CA LYS A 177 -10.70 0.62 2.46
C LYS A 177 -9.31 0.06 2.20
N CYS A 178 -9.10 -0.66 1.10
CA CYS A 178 -7.86 -1.39 0.87
C CYS A 178 -7.13 -1.02 -0.43
N GLY A 179 -7.70 -0.12 -1.25
CA GLY A 179 -7.11 0.27 -2.53
C GLY A 179 -7.38 -0.68 -3.69
N ASN A 180 -7.88 -1.92 -3.44
CA ASN A 180 -8.10 -2.88 -4.50
C ASN A 180 -8.82 -2.27 -5.70
N THR A 181 -8.20 -2.36 -6.88
CA THR A 181 -8.65 -1.71 -8.11
C THR A 181 -9.27 -2.73 -9.06
N TYR A 182 -10.30 -2.33 -9.76
CA TYR A 182 -11.04 -3.15 -10.72
C TYR A 182 -11.18 -2.39 -12.05
N ASP A 183 -10.88 -3.07 -13.15
CA ASP A 183 -11.00 -2.60 -14.52
C ASP A 183 -12.25 -3.18 -15.22
N SER A 184 -13.34 -3.26 -14.51
CA SER A 184 -14.58 -3.92 -14.93
C SER A 184 -15.76 -2.95 -14.94
N ALA A 185 -16.65 -3.09 -15.91
CA ALA A 185 -17.91 -2.34 -15.92
C ALA A 185 -18.78 -2.63 -14.69
N LYS A 186 -18.65 -3.84 -14.11
CA LYS A 186 -19.38 -4.26 -12.90
C LYS A 186 -18.48 -5.14 -12.02
N PRO A 187 -17.77 -4.54 -11.05
CA PRO A 187 -16.96 -5.32 -10.10
C PRO A 187 -17.84 -6.17 -9.17
N GLU A 188 -17.21 -7.09 -8.44
CA GLU A 188 -17.87 -7.98 -7.50
C GLU A 188 -18.69 -7.22 -6.45
N ALA A 189 -19.73 -7.87 -5.90
CA ALA A 189 -20.61 -7.25 -4.89
C ALA A 189 -19.89 -6.90 -3.57
N SER A 190 -18.75 -7.55 -3.31
CA SER A 190 -17.90 -7.29 -2.15
C SER A 190 -16.43 -7.42 -2.54
N CYS A 191 -15.58 -6.58 -1.96
CA CYS A 191 -14.15 -6.59 -2.20
C CYS A 191 -13.51 -7.91 -1.79
N ALA A 192 -12.79 -8.54 -2.70
CA ALA A 192 -12.09 -9.82 -2.49
C ALA A 192 -11.06 -9.74 -1.35
N PHE A 193 -10.47 -8.55 -1.09
CA PHE A 193 -9.41 -8.39 -0.08
C PHE A 193 -9.94 -8.02 1.31
N CYS A 194 -11.01 -7.22 1.39
CA CYS A 194 -11.44 -6.63 2.67
C CYS A 194 -12.96 -6.67 2.92
N SER A 195 -13.73 -7.34 2.04
CA SER A 195 -15.18 -7.53 2.10
C SER A 195 -16.00 -6.23 2.13
N THR A 196 -15.41 -5.09 1.74
CA THR A 196 -16.16 -3.83 1.58
C THR A 196 -17.19 -3.98 0.47
N LYS A 197 -18.42 -3.56 0.70
CA LYS A 197 -19.51 -3.62 -0.28
C LYS A 197 -19.25 -2.70 -1.46
N ARG A 198 -19.62 -3.15 -2.69
CA ARG A 198 -19.44 -2.41 -3.95
C ARG A 198 -20.05 -1.01 -3.96
N GLU A 199 -21.16 -0.79 -3.27
CA GLU A 199 -21.83 0.51 -3.18
C GLU A 199 -20.93 1.61 -2.58
N LYS A 200 -19.84 1.21 -1.91
CA LYS A 200 -18.84 2.12 -1.34
C LYS A 200 -17.66 2.37 -2.27
N TYR A 201 -17.54 1.64 -3.38
CA TYR A 201 -16.39 1.82 -4.26
C TYR A 201 -16.41 3.19 -4.94
N ILE A 202 -15.22 3.72 -5.14
CA ILE A 202 -15.00 4.97 -5.85
C ILE A 202 -14.92 4.65 -7.34
N LYS A 203 -15.78 5.27 -8.14
CA LYS A 203 -15.85 5.08 -9.59
C LYS A 203 -15.00 6.12 -10.31
N PHE A 204 -14.27 5.70 -11.33
CA PHE A 204 -13.54 6.53 -12.28
C PHE A 204 -14.01 6.21 -13.70
N GLY A 205 -14.16 7.25 -14.53
CA GLY A 205 -14.69 7.12 -15.88
C GLY A 205 -16.23 7.16 -15.97
N LYS A 206 -16.74 7.02 -17.17
CA LYS A 206 -18.17 7.15 -17.51
C LYS A 206 -18.77 5.83 -17.92
#